data_95c56e2a80523da524609fb1ad149d3b
#
_entry.id   95c56e2a80523da524609fb1ad149d3b
#
_cell.length_a   1.000
_cell.length_b   1.000
_cell.length_c   1.000
_cell.angle_alpha   90.00
_cell.angle_beta   90.00
_cell.angle_gamma   90.00
#
_symmetry.space_group_name_H-M   'P 1'
#
loop_
_entity.id
_entity.type
_entity.pdbx_description
1 polymer ?
#
loop_
_entity_poly.entity_id
_entity_poly.type
_entity_poly.pdbx_seq_one_letter_code
_entity_poly.pdbx_strand_id
1 'polypeptide(L)'
;RLITAENPFGMDPSDPLGQDDVLVSSAELHLPVDVPVRMNLRSKDVLHNFTVAQFRVKMDLVPGMITHMWFTPTETGTYEVLCEELCGIAHFAMRGAVVVDSKEDYEQWAASYPTWAETQAASQGNASAGGAQYAVCAACHGQQGEGLQALNAPKIAGQSGWYLKNQINAYKDGLRGVHDNDIYGKQMAPMANILATDEAIGNVVAHIATLPDSATPATVSGDISSGAKIYAICAYCHGSDGMGIQTMNAPRLAGMTDWYLAR
;
A
#
# COMPACT_ATOMS: atom_id res chain seq x y z
N ARG A 1 10.11 -10.45 0.38
CA ARG A 1 9.42 -9.36 1.10
C ARG A 1 8.71 -8.51 0.07
N LEU A 2 7.44 -8.22 0.35
CA LEU A 2 6.58 -7.52 -0.59
C LEU A 2 6.67 -6.02 -0.34
N ILE A 3 7.15 -5.31 -1.34
CA ILE A 3 7.05 -3.86 -1.41
C ILE A 3 5.70 -3.54 -2.05
N THR A 4 4.82 -2.86 -1.30
CA THR A 4 3.52 -2.36 -1.75
C THR A 4 3.44 -0.86 -1.52
N ALA A 5 2.37 -0.21 -1.95
CA ALA A 5 2.15 1.21 -1.65
C ALA A 5 2.03 1.45 -0.13
N GLU A 6 1.40 0.50 0.59
CA GLU A 6 1.23 0.58 2.05
C GLU A 6 2.46 0.11 2.81
N ASN A 7 3.37 -0.60 2.15
CA ASN A 7 4.61 -1.11 2.73
C ASN A 7 5.79 -0.86 1.79
N PRO A 8 6.16 0.41 1.56
CA PRO A 8 7.18 0.79 0.58
C PRO A 8 8.58 0.29 0.95
N PHE A 9 8.81 -0.05 2.20
CA PHE A 9 10.09 -0.58 2.70
C PHE A 9 10.14 -2.11 2.75
N GLY A 10 9.04 -2.81 2.46
CA GLY A 10 8.96 -4.26 2.52
C GLY A 10 9.17 -4.79 3.95
N MET A 11 8.62 -4.09 4.95
CA MET A 11 8.64 -4.48 6.36
C MET A 11 7.89 -5.80 6.54
N ASP A 12 8.30 -6.58 7.54
CA ASP A 12 7.58 -7.78 7.93
C ASP A 12 6.55 -7.44 9.01
N PRO A 13 5.24 -7.54 8.74
CA PRO A 13 4.21 -7.21 9.74
C PRO A 13 4.25 -8.10 10.99
N SER A 14 4.86 -9.27 10.89
CA SER A 14 4.97 -10.22 11.99
C SER A 14 6.26 -10.07 12.80
N ASP A 15 7.19 -9.23 12.36
CA ASP A 15 8.44 -8.97 13.08
C ASP A 15 8.18 -8.11 14.34
N PRO A 16 8.33 -8.64 15.55
CA PRO A 16 8.07 -7.85 16.75
C PRO A 16 9.10 -6.74 16.97
N LEU A 17 10.30 -6.85 16.37
CA LEU A 17 11.36 -5.85 16.50
C LEU A 17 11.21 -4.68 15.51
N GLY A 18 10.30 -4.80 14.57
CA GLY A 18 10.05 -3.74 13.57
C GLY A 18 8.82 -2.89 13.87
N GLN A 19 8.11 -3.16 14.98
CA GLN A 19 6.83 -2.48 15.26
C GLN A 19 6.99 -1.02 15.68
N ASP A 20 8.10 -0.69 16.32
CA ASP A 20 8.49 0.67 16.76
C ASP A 20 9.34 1.42 15.74
N ASP A 21 9.62 0.82 14.58
CA ASP A 21 10.31 1.49 13.48
C ASP A 21 9.52 2.71 12.99
N VAL A 22 10.19 3.85 12.91
CA VAL A 22 9.61 5.10 12.40
C VAL A 22 9.78 5.18 10.89
N LEU A 23 8.67 5.44 10.16
CA LEU A 23 8.67 5.50 8.71
C LEU A 23 8.78 6.94 8.23
N VAL A 24 9.94 7.30 7.70
CA VAL A 24 10.24 8.63 7.19
C VAL A 24 10.27 8.61 5.66
N SER A 25 9.49 9.49 5.03
CA SER A 25 9.44 9.68 3.57
C SER A 25 10.02 11.02 3.12
N SER A 26 10.93 11.58 3.92
CA SER A 26 11.61 12.84 3.63
C SER A 26 12.94 12.62 2.88
N ALA A 27 13.41 13.65 2.19
CA ALA A 27 14.77 13.73 1.67
C ALA A 27 15.79 14.15 2.76
N GLU A 28 15.33 14.45 3.96
CA GLU A 28 16.14 14.78 5.13
C GLU A 28 16.19 13.58 6.06
N LEU A 29 17.41 13.18 6.41
CA LEU A 29 17.68 12.12 7.38
C LEU A 29 18.17 12.77 8.67
N HIS A 30 17.41 12.64 9.75
CA HIS A 30 17.80 13.12 11.06
C HIS A 30 18.54 12.05 11.87
N LEU A 31 19.60 12.43 12.55
CA LEU A 31 20.45 11.54 13.33
C LEU A 31 20.81 12.22 14.66
N PRO A 32 20.80 11.48 15.79
CA PRO A 32 21.21 12.04 17.07
C PRO A 32 22.74 12.15 17.14
N VAL A 33 23.25 13.27 17.70
CA VAL A 33 24.67 13.48 17.95
C VAL A 33 25.19 12.47 18.99
N ASP A 34 26.43 12.03 18.84
CA ASP A 34 27.16 11.09 19.73
C ASP A 34 26.51 9.70 19.86
N VAL A 35 25.57 9.34 18.99
CA VAL A 35 24.97 8.01 18.94
C VAL A 35 25.49 7.24 17.74
N PRO A 36 25.97 5.98 17.94
CA PRO A 36 26.39 5.14 16.80
C PRO A 36 25.22 4.81 15.88
N VAL A 37 25.38 5.06 14.59
CA VAL A 37 24.39 4.82 13.54
C VAL A 37 24.86 3.70 12.63
N ARG A 38 23.97 2.74 12.35
CA ARG A 38 24.15 1.74 11.30
C ARG A 38 23.20 2.02 10.16
N MET A 39 23.74 2.27 8.99
CA MET A 39 22.97 2.46 7.75
C MET A 39 22.88 1.14 6.98
N ASN A 40 21.66 0.73 6.64
CA ASN A 40 21.41 -0.35 5.69
C ASN A 40 20.83 0.27 4.41
N LEU A 41 21.58 0.19 3.31
CA LEU A 41 21.32 0.91 2.09
C LEU A 41 20.82 -0.04 0.99
N ARG A 42 19.85 0.41 0.20
CA ARG A 42 19.25 -0.34 -0.92
C ARG A 42 19.01 0.57 -2.11
N SER A 43 19.15 0.01 -3.31
CA SER A 43 18.63 0.61 -4.53
C SER A 43 17.51 -0.24 -5.13
N LYS A 44 16.53 0.41 -5.76
CA LYS A 44 15.41 -0.24 -6.47
C LYS A 44 15.65 -0.39 -7.96
N ASP A 45 16.48 0.46 -8.55
CA ASP A 45 16.64 0.61 -10.00
C ASP A 45 18.08 0.37 -10.44
N VAL A 46 18.98 1.35 -10.25
CA VAL A 46 20.37 1.30 -10.69
C VAL A 46 21.33 1.52 -9.52
N LEU A 47 22.63 1.53 -9.80
CA LEU A 47 23.65 1.85 -8.81
C LEU A 47 23.54 3.32 -8.41
N HIS A 48 23.47 3.59 -7.13
CA HIS A 48 23.55 4.90 -6.50
C HIS A 48 24.64 4.90 -5.44
N ASN A 49 24.83 6.04 -4.81
CA ASN A 49 25.81 6.18 -3.74
C ASN A 49 25.25 7.12 -2.65
N PHE A 50 25.52 6.77 -1.41
CA PHE A 50 25.30 7.65 -0.26
C PHE A 50 26.63 8.20 0.19
N THR A 51 26.83 9.50 -0.01
CA THR A 51 28.06 10.20 0.36
C THR A 51 27.71 11.41 1.23
N VAL A 52 28.38 11.51 2.38
CA VAL A 52 28.44 12.74 3.20
C VAL A 52 29.91 13.09 3.38
N ALA A 53 30.38 14.06 2.61
CA ALA A 53 31.80 14.39 2.54
C ALA A 53 32.39 14.80 3.90
N GLN A 54 31.63 15.56 4.69
CA GLN A 54 32.05 16.01 6.01
C GLN A 54 32.21 14.86 7.01
N PHE A 55 31.42 13.78 6.87
CA PHE A 55 31.54 12.56 7.68
C PHE A 55 32.65 11.64 7.17
N ARG A 56 33.21 11.91 5.99
CA ARG A 56 34.15 11.03 5.28
C ARG A 56 33.62 9.63 5.04
N VAL A 57 32.31 9.54 4.77
CA VAL A 57 31.63 8.28 4.48
C VAL A 57 31.13 8.25 3.06
N LYS A 58 31.25 7.09 2.44
CA LYS A 58 30.75 6.78 1.11
C LYS A 58 30.39 5.30 1.05
N MET A 59 29.20 4.97 0.54
CA MET A 59 28.77 3.59 0.35
C MET A 59 27.82 3.49 -0.83
N ASP A 60 28.05 2.52 -1.68
CA ASP A 60 27.22 2.26 -2.85
C ASP A 60 25.92 1.56 -2.47
N LEU A 61 24.83 1.96 -3.13
CA LEU A 61 23.52 1.32 -3.10
C LEU A 61 23.40 0.43 -4.34
N VAL A 62 23.58 -0.87 -4.16
CA VAL A 62 23.61 -1.84 -5.26
C VAL A 62 22.25 -2.52 -5.39
N PRO A 63 21.61 -2.53 -6.60
CA PRO A 63 20.35 -3.24 -6.81
C PRO A 63 20.45 -4.72 -6.43
N GLY A 64 19.43 -5.19 -5.70
CA GLY A 64 19.37 -6.58 -5.24
C GLY A 64 20.25 -6.92 -4.03
N MET A 65 21.02 -5.99 -3.52
CA MET A 65 21.87 -6.14 -2.34
C MET A 65 21.46 -5.18 -1.23
N ILE A 66 21.81 -5.53 0.03
CA ILE A 66 21.82 -4.60 1.16
C ILE A 66 23.29 -4.32 1.45
N THR A 67 23.72 -3.09 1.22
CA THR A 67 25.02 -2.60 1.66
C THR A 67 24.87 -1.89 2.99
N HIS A 68 25.92 -1.81 3.78
CA HIS A 68 25.83 -1.20 5.10
C HIS A 68 27.14 -0.51 5.47
N MET A 69 26.99 0.55 6.23
CA MET A 69 28.09 1.27 6.87
C MET A 69 27.65 1.71 8.25
N TRP A 70 28.60 2.18 9.05
CA TRP A 70 28.34 2.71 10.40
C TRP A 70 29.26 3.90 10.67
N PHE A 71 28.78 4.84 11.45
CA PHE A 71 29.50 6.00 11.93
C PHE A 71 28.83 6.57 13.17
N THR A 72 29.51 7.51 13.84
CA THR A 72 28.93 8.28 14.96
C THR A 72 29.06 9.76 14.62
N PRO A 73 27.95 10.50 14.42
CA PRO A 73 28.02 11.95 14.25
C PRO A 73 28.51 12.61 15.55
N THR A 74 29.43 13.55 15.45
CA THR A 74 30.06 14.20 16.61
C THR A 74 29.72 15.69 16.73
N GLU A 75 29.14 16.28 15.71
CA GLU A 75 28.78 17.71 15.67
C GLU A 75 27.38 17.89 15.11
N THR A 76 26.56 18.69 15.79
CA THR A 76 25.21 19.06 15.31
C THR A 76 25.34 19.96 14.08
N GLY A 77 24.37 19.85 13.16
CA GLY A 77 24.32 20.68 11.96
C GLY A 77 23.64 19.96 10.79
N THR A 78 23.55 20.65 9.66
CA THR A 78 22.98 20.11 8.42
C THR A 78 24.11 19.86 7.42
N TYR A 79 24.15 18.64 6.88
CA TYR A 79 25.18 18.15 5.98
C TYR A 79 24.56 17.65 4.70
N GLU A 80 25.17 17.99 3.57
CA GLU A 80 24.65 17.56 2.26
C GLU A 80 24.94 16.08 2.01
N VAL A 81 23.91 15.37 1.53
CA VAL A 81 24.04 14.02 0.98
C VAL A 81 24.10 14.11 -0.53
N LEU A 82 25.05 13.43 -1.13
CA LEU A 82 25.24 13.38 -2.56
C LEU A 82 25.21 11.95 -3.09
N CYS A 83 24.71 11.78 -4.30
CA CYS A 83 24.99 10.60 -5.11
C CYS A 83 26.23 10.87 -5.95
N GLU A 84 27.28 10.07 -5.79
CA GLU A 84 28.55 10.18 -6.54
C GLU A 84 28.73 9.04 -7.55
N GLU A 85 27.65 8.28 -7.84
CA GLU A 85 27.63 7.26 -8.90
C GLU A 85 26.69 7.69 -10.02
N LEU A 86 27.17 7.67 -11.26
CA LEU A 86 26.35 8.06 -12.42
C LEU A 86 25.14 7.13 -12.56
N CYS A 87 23.98 7.61 -12.16
CA CYS A 87 22.74 6.85 -12.04
C CYS A 87 21.64 7.26 -13.03
N GLY A 88 21.95 8.08 -14.03
CA GLY A 88 21.02 8.51 -15.08
C GLY A 88 20.92 10.02 -15.24
N ILE A 89 19.90 10.47 -15.99
CA ILE A 89 19.73 11.88 -16.38
C ILE A 89 19.60 12.81 -15.17
N ALA A 90 18.94 12.36 -14.09
CA ALA A 90 18.73 13.14 -12.88
C ALA A 90 19.85 13.04 -11.84
N HIS A 91 20.99 12.42 -12.18
CA HIS A 91 22.12 12.22 -11.26
C HIS A 91 22.56 13.52 -10.56
N PHE A 92 22.65 14.62 -11.28
CA PHE A 92 23.08 15.93 -10.75
C PHE A 92 22.07 16.52 -9.74
N ALA A 93 20.82 16.10 -9.78
CA ALA A 93 19.74 16.56 -8.89
C ALA A 93 19.52 15.62 -7.68
N MET A 94 20.23 14.49 -7.62
CA MET A 94 20.09 13.50 -6.57
C MET A 94 20.86 13.94 -5.32
N ARG A 95 20.19 14.76 -4.51
CA ARG A 95 20.71 15.38 -3.29
C ARG A 95 19.72 15.21 -2.15
N GLY A 96 20.25 15.19 -0.94
CA GLY A 96 19.49 15.18 0.31
C GLY A 96 20.26 15.87 1.42
N ALA A 97 19.75 15.80 2.62
CA ALA A 97 20.43 16.32 3.80
C ALA A 97 20.46 15.28 4.92
N VAL A 98 21.56 15.28 5.66
CA VAL A 98 21.63 14.70 7.02
C VAL A 98 21.62 15.85 8.00
N VAL A 99 20.64 15.87 8.88
CA VAL A 99 20.55 16.78 10.02
C VAL A 99 21.00 16.02 11.26
N VAL A 100 22.08 16.48 11.87
CA VAL A 100 22.55 15.95 13.15
C VAL A 100 21.98 16.82 14.24
N ASP A 101 21.09 16.26 15.04
CA ASP A 101 20.33 16.94 16.08
C ASP A 101 20.91 16.71 17.47
N SER A 102 20.52 17.58 18.42
CA SER A 102 20.56 17.22 19.82
C SER A 102 19.68 15.98 20.07
N LYS A 103 19.86 15.30 21.19
CA LYS A 103 19.04 14.15 21.53
C LYS A 103 17.56 14.53 21.62
N GLU A 104 17.28 15.66 22.23
CA GLU A 104 15.92 16.18 22.45
C GLU A 104 15.23 16.54 21.13
N ASP A 105 15.93 17.20 20.22
CA ASP A 105 15.38 17.58 18.91
C ASP A 105 15.13 16.36 18.03
N TYR A 106 16.06 15.38 18.08
CA TYR A 106 15.88 14.10 17.38
C TYR A 106 14.66 13.33 17.88
N GLU A 107 14.47 13.23 19.20
CA GLU A 107 13.32 12.55 19.80
C GLU A 107 12.00 13.24 19.40
N GLN A 108 11.96 14.57 19.35
CA GLN A 108 10.80 15.33 18.90
C GLN A 108 10.52 15.09 17.41
N TRP A 109 11.57 15.12 16.59
CA TRP A 109 11.43 14.85 15.16
C TRP A 109 10.94 13.43 14.91
N ALA A 110 11.53 12.41 15.54
CA ALA A 110 11.11 11.02 15.39
C ALA A 110 9.65 10.81 15.84
N ALA A 111 9.24 11.44 16.94
CA ALA A 111 7.87 11.38 17.45
C ALA A 111 6.84 12.09 16.54
N SER A 112 7.27 12.89 15.57
CA SER A 112 6.38 13.53 14.59
C SER A 112 5.93 12.58 13.46
N TYR A 113 6.57 11.42 13.33
CA TYR A 113 6.25 10.40 12.34
C TYR A 113 5.59 9.19 12.98
N PRO A 114 4.68 8.52 12.28
CA PRO A 114 4.07 7.30 12.80
C PRO A 114 5.08 6.15 12.83
N THR A 115 4.94 5.30 13.81
CA THR A 115 5.61 4.00 13.85
C THR A 115 4.99 3.05 12.82
N TRP A 116 5.70 1.96 12.52
CA TRP A 116 5.15 0.92 11.65
C TRP A 116 3.86 0.31 12.21
N ALA A 117 3.80 0.06 13.53
CA ALA A 117 2.60 -0.43 14.19
C ALA A 117 1.41 0.55 14.02
N GLU A 118 1.63 1.84 14.22
CA GLU A 118 0.60 2.87 14.05
C GLU A 118 0.16 2.97 12.58
N THR A 119 1.09 2.90 11.63
CA THR A 119 0.79 2.87 10.20
C THR A 119 -0.04 1.64 9.83
N GLN A 120 0.29 0.47 10.39
CA GLN A 120 -0.51 -0.74 10.20
C GLN A 120 -1.91 -0.60 10.80
N ALA A 121 -2.02 -0.09 12.03
CA ALA A 121 -3.30 0.15 12.69
C ALA A 121 -4.17 1.13 11.90
N ALA A 122 -3.60 2.24 11.42
CA ALA A 122 -4.29 3.20 10.58
C ALA A 122 -4.73 2.61 9.22
N SER A 123 -3.92 1.71 8.65
CA SER A 123 -4.26 1.03 7.39
C SER A 123 -5.37 0.00 7.54
N GLN A 124 -5.53 -0.59 8.74
CA GLN A 124 -6.60 -1.54 9.04
C GLN A 124 -7.97 -0.86 9.21
N GLY A 125 -7.99 0.44 9.53
CA GLY A 125 -9.21 1.21 9.73
C GLY A 125 -10.00 0.80 10.99
N ASN A 126 -11.00 1.60 11.33
CA ASN A 126 -11.92 1.33 12.43
C ASN A 126 -13.27 0.83 11.88
N ALA A 127 -13.54 -0.46 12.01
CA ALA A 127 -14.76 -1.08 11.49
C ALA A 127 -16.06 -0.47 12.08
N SER A 128 -16.03 -0.02 13.34
CA SER A 128 -17.21 0.62 13.97
C SER A 128 -17.49 1.99 13.35
N ALA A 129 -16.44 2.81 13.14
CA ALA A 129 -16.56 4.09 12.43
C ALA A 129 -17.00 3.87 10.96
N GLY A 130 -16.44 2.83 10.33
CA GLY A 130 -16.79 2.43 8.96
C GLY A 130 -18.24 2.05 8.77
N GLY A 131 -18.90 1.50 9.78
CA GLY A 131 -20.32 1.11 9.70
C GLY A 131 -21.24 2.26 9.38
N ALA A 132 -21.05 3.43 9.99
CA ALA A 132 -21.83 4.62 9.69
C ALA A 132 -21.58 5.13 8.25
N GLN A 133 -20.34 5.06 7.79
CA GLN A 133 -19.96 5.46 6.43
C GLN A 133 -20.46 4.47 5.37
N TYR A 134 -20.51 3.17 5.72
CA TYR A 134 -20.99 2.10 4.85
C TYR A 134 -22.46 2.23 4.46
N ALA A 135 -23.27 2.92 5.23
CA ALA A 135 -24.69 3.12 4.95
C ALA A 135 -24.97 3.64 3.52
N VAL A 136 -24.09 4.49 2.99
CA VAL A 136 -24.18 4.98 1.60
C VAL A 136 -23.86 3.88 0.60
N CYS A 137 -22.88 3.04 0.89
CA CYS A 137 -22.45 1.92 0.03
C CYS A 137 -23.53 0.82 0.00
N ALA A 138 -24.19 0.59 1.15
CA ALA A 138 -25.22 -0.41 1.32
C ALA A 138 -26.42 -0.20 0.39
N ALA A 139 -26.72 1.03 -0.01
CA ALA A 139 -27.80 1.35 -0.93
C ALA A 139 -27.68 0.63 -2.29
N CYS A 140 -26.45 0.40 -2.74
CA CYS A 140 -26.16 -0.29 -4.00
C CYS A 140 -25.56 -1.68 -3.78
N HIS A 141 -24.65 -1.84 -2.80
CA HIS A 141 -23.92 -3.09 -2.58
C HIS A 141 -24.63 -4.06 -1.61
N GLY A 142 -25.78 -3.67 -1.05
CA GLY A 142 -26.53 -4.45 -0.06
C GLY A 142 -26.05 -4.23 1.37
N GLN A 143 -26.90 -4.52 2.34
CA GLN A 143 -26.63 -4.32 3.77
C GLN A 143 -25.47 -5.20 4.27
N GLN A 144 -25.29 -6.36 3.65
CA GLN A 144 -24.24 -7.32 3.98
C GLN A 144 -23.13 -7.36 2.91
N GLY A 145 -23.09 -6.38 2.01
CA GLY A 145 -22.09 -6.34 0.93
C GLY A 145 -22.27 -7.45 -0.11
N GLU A 146 -23.44 -8.03 -0.20
CA GLU A 146 -23.78 -9.17 -1.06
C GLU A 146 -23.87 -8.80 -2.54
N GLY A 147 -24.00 -7.51 -2.85
CA GLY A 147 -24.19 -6.99 -4.21
C GLY A 147 -25.63 -7.06 -4.69
N LEU A 148 -25.98 -6.17 -5.61
CA LEU A 148 -27.32 -6.08 -6.22
C LEU A 148 -27.18 -6.06 -7.74
N GLN A 149 -27.49 -7.19 -8.40
CA GLN A 149 -27.37 -7.32 -9.86
C GLN A 149 -28.21 -6.30 -10.61
N ALA A 150 -29.41 -6.00 -10.11
CA ALA A 150 -30.32 -5.02 -10.72
C ALA A 150 -29.72 -3.60 -10.79
N LEU A 151 -28.81 -3.28 -9.88
CA LEU A 151 -28.08 -2.00 -9.84
C LEU A 151 -26.68 -2.12 -10.43
N ASN A 152 -26.30 -3.29 -10.93
CA ASN A 152 -24.95 -3.61 -11.38
C ASN A 152 -23.85 -3.34 -10.33
N ALA A 153 -24.22 -3.40 -9.06
CA ALA A 153 -23.32 -3.24 -7.93
C ALA A 153 -22.81 -4.61 -7.46
N PRO A 154 -21.53 -4.92 -7.63
CA PRO A 154 -20.99 -6.24 -7.29
C PRO A 154 -20.97 -6.50 -5.79
N LYS A 155 -20.90 -7.78 -5.42
CA LYS A 155 -20.55 -8.19 -4.07
C LYS A 155 -19.19 -7.63 -3.69
N ILE A 156 -19.08 -7.08 -2.49
CA ILE A 156 -17.85 -6.55 -1.90
C ILE A 156 -17.47 -7.27 -0.60
N ALA A 157 -18.43 -7.89 0.10
CA ALA A 157 -18.15 -8.75 1.24
C ALA A 157 -17.28 -9.95 0.82
N GLY A 158 -16.31 -10.30 1.65
CA GLY A 158 -15.34 -11.34 1.37
C GLY A 158 -14.24 -10.97 0.36
N GLN A 159 -14.29 -9.79 -0.26
CA GLN A 159 -13.21 -9.30 -1.12
C GLN A 159 -12.03 -8.81 -0.27
N SER A 160 -10.81 -8.94 -0.81
CA SER A 160 -9.59 -8.50 -0.14
C SER A 160 -9.59 -7.00 0.13
N GLY A 161 -9.27 -6.59 1.36
CA GLY A 161 -9.27 -5.18 1.77
C GLY A 161 -8.34 -4.31 0.93
N TRP A 162 -7.12 -4.80 0.63
CA TRP A 162 -6.17 -4.10 -0.24
C TRP A 162 -6.77 -3.80 -1.62
N TYR A 163 -7.54 -4.75 -2.18
CA TYR A 163 -8.17 -4.56 -3.49
C TYR A 163 -9.31 -3.54 -3.42
N LEU A 164 -10.15 -3.62 -2.39
CA LEU A 164 -11.22 -2.63 -2.18
C LEU A 164 -10.66 -1.21 -2.06
N LYS A 165 -9.59 -1.03 -1.27
CA LYS A 165 -8.91 0.26 -1.12
C LYS A 165 -8.38 0.75 -2.47
N ASN A 166 -7.67 -0.10 -3.21
CA ASN A 166 -7.14 0.25 -4.53
C ASN A 166 -8.23 0.63 -5.52
N GLN A 167 -9.38 -0.07 -5.50
CA GLN A 167 -10.49 0.24 -6.40
C GLN A 167 -11.17 1.57 -6.04
N ILE A 168 -11.38 1.86 -4.76
CA ILE A 168 -11.93 3.15 -4.32
C ILE A 168 -11.00 4.29 -4.76
N ASN A 169 -9.69 4.15 -4.52
CA ASN A 169 -8.72 5.16 -4.97
C ASN A 169 -8.69 5.31 -6.48
N ALA A 170 -8.75 4.22 -7.26
CA ALA A 170 -8.80 4.28 -8.72
C ALA A 170 -10.01 5.07 -9.25
N TYR A 171 -11.16 5.03 -8.56
CA TYR A 171 -12.30 5.89 -8.90
C TYR A 171 -12.05 7.35 -8.51
N LYS A 172 -11.43 7.62 -7.37
CA LYS A 172 -11.10 8.98 -6.90
C LYS A 172 -10.07 9.65 -7.82
N ASP A 173 -9.08 8.87 -8.26
CA ASP A 173 -7.97 9.35 -9.10
C ASP A 173 -8.36 9.44 -10.60
N GLY A 174 -9.60 9.10 -10.95
CA GLY A 174 -10.07 9.13 -12.34
C GLY A 174 -9.44 8.04 -13.22
N LEU A 175 -8.93 6.97 -12.63
CA LEU A 175 -8.44 5.79 -13.37
C LEU A 175 -9.58 4.83 -13.75
N ARG A 176 -10.72 4.92 -13.03
CA ARG A 176 -11.96 4.18 -13.29
C ARG A 176 -13.15 5.12 -13.32
N GLY A 177 -14.21 4.71 -14.04
CA GLY A 177 -15.47 5.47 -14.12
C GLY A 177 -15.39 6.74 -14.96
N VAL A 178 -14.40 6.89 -15.82
CA VAL A 178 -14.22 8.06 -16.70
C VAL A 178 -14.49 7.76 -18.18
N HIS A 179 -14.32 6.51 -18.60
CA HIS A 179 -14.56 6.13 -19.99
C HIS A 179 -16.06 6.18 -20.34
N ASP A 180 -16.40 6.62 -21.55
CA ASP A 180 -17.80 6.82 -21.96
C ASP A 180 -18.65 5.55 -21.92
N ASN A 181 -18.06 4.41 -22.16
CA ASN A 181 -18.72 3.12 -22.12
C ASN A 181 -18.80 2.50 -20.71
N ASP A 182 -18.10 3.08 -19.70
CA ASP A 182 -18.15 2.62 -18.32
C ASP A 182 -19.30 3.30 -17.54
N ILE A 183 -20.54 3.02 -17.95
CA ILE A 183 -21.74 3.63 -17.37
C ILE A 183 -21.83 3.37 -15.87
N TYR A 184 -21.46 2.18 -15.41
CA TYR A 184 -21.56 1.79 -14.00
C TYR A 184 -20.38 2.30 -13.17
N GLY A 185 -19.20 2.39 -13.76
CA GLY A 185 -18.07 3.06 -13.12
C GLY A 185 -18.34 4.54 -12.91
N LYS A 186 -19.02 5.20 -13.87
CA LYS A 186 -19.49 6.60 -13.72
C LYS A 186 -20.47 6.79 -12.56
N GLN A 187 -21.25 5.75 -12.18
CA GLN A 187 -22.11 5.79 -11.00
C GLN A 187 -21.32 5.61 -9.69
N MET A 188 -20.28 4.76 -9.71
CA MET A 188 -19.46 4.49 -8.54
C MET A 188 -18.48 5.64 -8.21
N ALA A 189 -17.94 6.33 -9.22
CA ALA A 189 -16.93 7.36 -9.01
C ALA A 189 -17.36 8.49 -8.05
N PRO A 190 -18.57 9.08 -8.13
CA PRO A 190 -19.01 10.09 -7.16
C PRO A 190 -19.20 9.48 -5.75
N MET A 191 -19.54 8.20 -5.63
CA MET A 191 -19.68 7.53 -4.33
C MET A 191 -18.32 7.33 -3.66
N ALA A 192 -17.28 6.98 -4.43
CA ALA A 192 -15.91 6.88 -3.93
C ALA A 192 -15.40 8.23 -3.38
N ASN A 193 -15.78 9.35 -4.01
CA ASN A 193 -15.37 10.69 -3.60
C ASN A 193 -15.99 11.15 -2.24
N ILE A 194 -17.05 10.50 -1.77
CA ILE A 194 -17.61 10.76 -0.42
C ILE A 194 -16.59 10.39 0.67
N LEU A 195 -15.74 9.38 0.42
CA LEU A 195 -14.65 8.99 1.31
C LEU A 195 -13.46 9.93 1.10
N ALA A 196 -13.49 11.10 1.74
CA ALA A 196 -12.55 12.19 1.48
C ALA A 196 -11.10 11.85 1.89
N THR A 197 -10.90 11.03 2.93
CA THR A 197 -9.59 10.73 3.51
C THR A 197 -9.25 9.24 3.42
N ASP A 198 -7.97 8.92 3.46
CA ASP A 198 -7.48 7.52 3.52
C ASP A 198 -7.99 6.79 4.78
N GLU A 199 -8.13 7.52 5.89
CA GLU A 199 -8.75 6.99 7.11
C GLU A 199 -10.20 6.57 6.86
N ALA A 200 -11.01 7.40 6.19
CA ALA A 200 -12.39 7.08 5.86
C ALA A 200 -12.47 5.84 4.96
N ILE A 201 -11.59 5.73 3.99
CA ILE A 201 -11.47 4.54 3.13
C ILE A 201 -11.09 3.32 3.97
N GLY A 202 -10.07 3.43 4.82
CA GLY A 202 -9.63 2.37 5.73
C GLY A 202 -10.77 1.89 6.63
N ASN A 203 -11.53 2.82 7.23
CA ASN A 203 -12.65 2.52 8.11
C ASN A 203 -13.76 1.73 7.39
N VAL A 204 -14.15 2.17 6.19
CA VAL A 204 -15.17 1.46 5.39
C VAL A 204 -14.68 0.06 4.97
N VAL A 205 -13.43 -0.05 4.53
CA VAL A 205 -12.84 -1.35 4.15
C VAL A 205 -12.77 -2.29 5.36
N ALA A 206 -12.39 -1.79 6.54
CA ALA A 206 -12.39 -2.56 7.77
C ALA A 206 -13.81 -3.03 8.15
N HIS A 207 -14.82 -2.18 7.97
CA HIS A 207 -16.22 -2.59 8.18
C HIS A 207 -16.64 -3.67 7.19
N ILE A 208 -16.35 -3.52 5.90
CA ILE A 208 -16.69 -4.52 4.88
C ILE A 208 -16.05 -5.88 5.21
N ALA A 209 -14.85 -5.91 5.77
CA ALA A 209 -14.19 -7.13 6.20
C ALA A 209 -14.92 -7.87 7.34
N THR A 210 -15.78 -7.19 8.09
CA THR A 210 -16.62 -7.81 9.13
C THR A 210 -17.94 -8.37 8.60
N LEU A 211 -18.31 -8.03 7.36
CA LEU A 211 -19.56 -8.49 6.75
C LEU A 211 -19.49 -9.98 6.40
N PRO A 212 -20.61 -10.72 6.47
CA PRO A 212 -20.62 -12.15 6.21
C PRO A 212 -20.29 -12.45 4.75
N ASP A 213 -19.31 -13.33 4.53
CA ASP A 213 -18.96 -13.82 3.19
C ASP A 213 -19.94 -14.92 2.74
N SER A 214 -21.18 -14.54 2.50
CA SER A 214 -22.24 -15.46 2.10
C SER A 214 -22.05 -15.92 0.64
N ALA A 215 -22.40 -17.16 0.35
CA ALA A 215 -22.40 -17.69 -1.00
C ALA A 215 -23.35 -16.89 -1.92
N THR A 216 -22.92 -16.62 -3.13
CA THR A 216 -23.72 -15.95 -4.16
C THR A 216 -24.41 -17.00 -5.04
N PRO A 217 -25.69 -16.81 -5.40
CA PRO A 217 -26.36 -17.71 -6.34
C PRO A 217 -25.70 -17.61 -7.72
N ALA A 218 -25.64 -18.75 -8.42
CA ALA A 218 -25.19 -18.78 -9.80
C ALA A 218 -26.23 -18.10 -10.71
N THR A 219 -25.80 -17.14 -11.51
CA THR A 219 -26.65 -16.41 -12.45
C THR A 219 -26.20 -16.59 -13.91
N VAL A 220 -24.98 -17.07 -14.10
CA VAL A 220 -24.41 -17.36 -15.42
C VAL A 220 -24.38 -18.87 -15.64
N SER A 221 -24.89 -19.31 -16.80
CA SER A 221 -24.81 -20.72 -17.22
C SER A 221 -23.49 -20.99 -17.95
N GLY A 222 -22.89 -22.17 -17.66
CA GLY A 222 -21.64 -22.59 -18.33
C GLY A 222 -21.27 -24.02 -18.00
N ASP A 223 -20.35 -24.58 -18.78
CA ASP A 223 -19.78 -25.90 -18.52
C ASP A 223 -18.63 -25.78 -17.51
N ILE A 224 -18.88 -26.23 -16.28
CA ILE A 224 -17.92 -26.17 -15.17
C ILE A 224 -16.64 -26.95 -15.50
N SER A 225 -16.75 -28.09 -16.21
CA SER A 225 -15.59 -28.93 -16.52
C SER A 225 -14.65 -28.26 -17.52
N SER A 226 -15.22 -27.59 -18.51
CA SER A 226 -14.46 -26.79 -19.48
C SER A 226 -13.89 -25.53 -18.82
N GLY A 227 -14.69 -24.88 -17.95
CA GLY A 227 -14.25 -23.73 -17.17
C GLY A 227 -13.05 -24.04 -16.28
N ALA A 228 -13.05 -25.18 -15.60
CA ALA A 228 -11.93 -25.60 -14.76
C ALA A 228 -10.62 -25.78 -15.54
N LYS A 229 -10.70 -26.29 -16.77
CA LYS A 229 -9.51 -26.41 -17.64
C LYS A 229 -8.95 -25.06 -18.07
N ILE A 230 -9.84 -24.10 -18.39
CA ILE A 230 -9.47 -22.75 -18.79
C ILE A 230 -8.92 -21.97 -17.58
N TYR A 231 -9.50 -22.20 -16.38
CA TYR A 231 -9.07 -21.52 -15.14
C TYR A 231 -7.60 -21.78 -14.79
N ALA A 232 -7.00 -22.85 -15.27
CA ALA A 232 -5.58 -23.13 -15.04
C ALA A 232 -4.66 -21.94 -15.44
N ILE A 233 -5.05 -21.16 -16.45
CA ILE A 233 -4.31 -19.95 -16.85
C ILE A 233 -4.54 -18.82 -15.86
N CYS A 234 -5.79 -18.64 -15.39
CA CYS A 234 -6.15 -17.59 -14.43
C CYS A 234 -5.55 -17.87 -13.05
N ALA A 235 -5.42 -19.15 -12.69
CA ALA A 235 -4.88 -19.61 -11.41
C ALA A 235 -3.43 -19.16 -11.18
N TYR A 236 -2.67 -18.89 -12.24
CA TYR A 236 -1.30 -18.39 -12.14
C TYR A 236 -1.25 -17.05 -11.37
N CYS A 237 -2.22 -16.16 -11.60
CA CYS A 237 -2.30 -14.88 -10.91
C CYS A 237 -3.30 -14.91 -9.75
N HIS A 238 -4.46 -15.58 -9.91
CA HIS A 238 -5.55 -15.55 -8.93
C HIS A 238 -5.52 -16.67 -7.89
N GLY A 239 -4.52 -17.56 -7.93
CA GLY A 239 -4.42 -18.73 -7.05
C GLY A 239 -5.25 -19.90 -7.55
N SER A 240 -4.84 -21.13 -7.20
CA SER A 240 -5.54 -22.36 -7.58
C SER A 240 -6.93 -22.48 -6.95
N ASP A 241 -7.15 -21.78 -5.83
CA ASP A 241 -8.40 -21.69 -5.07
C ASP A 241 -9.22 -20.43 -5.42
N GLY A 242 -8.68 -19.55 -6.28
CA GLY A 242 -9.32 -18.30 -6.67
C GLY A 242 -9.36 -17.23 -5.56
N MET A 243 -8.57 -17.40 -4.50
CA MET A 243 -8.55 -16.45 -3.38
C MET A 243 -7.74 -15.18 -3.66
N GLY A 244 -7.08 -15.12 -4.81
CA GLY A 244 -6.25 -13.99 -5.22
C GLY A 244 -4.83 -14.05 -4.67
N ILE A 245 -3.93 -13.33 -5.33
CA ILE A 245 -2.54 -13.18 -4.91
C ILE A 245 -2.20 -11.70 -4.93
N GLN A 246 -2.11 -11.09 -3.75
CA GLN A 246 -1.85 -9.64 -3.61
C GLN A 246 -0.57 -9.20 -4.32
N THR A 247 0.48 -10.03 -4.27
CA THR A 247 1.78 -9.76 -4.91
C THR A 247 1.74 -9.66 -6.43
N MET A 248 0.72 -10.31 -7.00
CA MET A 248 0.44 -10.27 -8.44
C MET A 248 -0.60 -9.20 -8.77
N ASN A 249 -1.03 -8.41 -7.78
CA ASN A 249 -2.15 -7.47 -7.89
C ASN A 249 -3.43 -8.13 -8.44
N ALA A 250 -3.60 -9.42 -8.16
CA ALA A 250 -4.71 -10.23 -8.65
C ALA A 250 -5.73 -10.46 -7.52
N PRO A 251 -6.95 -9.90 -7.63
CA PRO A 251 -7.95 -9.99 -6.59
C PRO A 251 -8.55 -11.39 -6.45
N ARG A 252 -9.27 -11.60 -5.36
CA ARG A 252 -10.12 -12.77 -5.16
C ARG A 252 -11.22 -12.85 -6.23
N LEU A 253 -11.43 -14.02 -6.78
CA LEU A 253 -12.51 -14.37 -7.72
C LEU A 253 -13.51 -15.35 -7.08
N ALA A 254 -13.02 -16.30 -6.27
CA ALA A 254 -13.85 -17.30 -5.63
C ALA A 254 -14.90 -16.68 -4.70
N GLY A 255 -16.16 -17.11 -4.84
CA GLY A 255 -17.29 -16.60 -4.03
C GLY A 255 -17.75 -15.19 -4.38
N MET A 256 -17.20 -14.56 -5.41
CA MET A 256 -17.69 -13.29 -5.95
C MET A 256 -18.88 -13.54 -6.91
N THR A 257 -19.61 -12.48 -7.25
CA THR A 257 -20.76 -12.60 -8.17
C THR A 257 -20.32 -12.97 -9.59
N ASP A 258 -20.83 -14.07 -10.12
CA ASP A 258 -20.48 -14.62 -11.42
C ASP A 258 -20.83 -13.71 -12.59
N TRP A 259 -21.96 -13.02 -12.54
CA TRP A 259 -22.37 -12.03 -13.55
C TRP A 259 -21.40 -10.86 -13.65
N TYR A 260 -20.74 -10.49 -12.53
CA TYR A 260 -19.75 -9.42 -12.54
C TYR A 260 -18.40 -9.91 -13.07
N LEU A 261 -18.03 -11.16 -12.77
CA LEU A 261 -16.83 -11.77 -13.31
C LEU A 261 -16.92 -12.03 -14.82
N ALA A 262 -18.14 -12.28 -15.35
CA ALA A 262 -18.39 -12.52 -16.77
C ALA A 262 -18.43 -11.22 -17.61
N ARG A 263 -18.30 -10.07 -17.00
CA ARG A 263 -18.39 -8.74 -17.61
C ARG A 263 -17.04 -8.20 -18.07
#